data_8a10e056c237f634b22001eeccdcaed7
#
_entry.id   8a10e056c237f634b22001eeccdcaed7
#
_cell.length_a   1.000
_cell.length_b   1.000
_cell.length_c   1.000
_cell.angle_alpha   90.00
_cell.angle_beta   90.00
_cell.angle_gamma   90.00
#
_symmetry.space_group_name_H-M   'P 1'
#
loop_
_entity.id
_entity.type
_entity.pdbx_description
1 polymer ?
#
loop_
_entity_poly.entity_id
_entity_poly.type
_entity_poly.pdbx_seq_one_letter_code
_entity_poly.pdbx_strand_id
1 'polypeptide(L)'
;ARGKLAVLSSKMGSLSERGNPTGSLYRASKAALNSVLIDTALSFGKQGATCVALHPGWVRTDMGGGDADLPVEESAAGIRATISGLPASEVAVYRNYDGAEIGW
;
A
#
# COMPACT_ATOMS: atom_id res chain seq x y z
N ALA A 1 -9.38 -4.85 -18.94
CA ALA A 1 -9.27 -3.51 -18.37
C ALA A 1 -7.81 -3.06 -18.32
N ARG A 2 -7.56 -1.87 -18.79
CA ARG A 2 -6.25 -1.23 -18.65
C ARG A 2 -6.37 -0.14 -17.61
N GLY A 3 -5.55 -0.18 -16.61
CA GLY A 3 -5.58 0.82 -15.57
C GLY A 3 -4.82 0.37 -14.37
N LYS A 4 -4.88 1.20 -13.34
CA LYS A 4 -4.21 0.93 -12.09
C LYS A 4 -5.23 0.97 -10.96
N LEU A 5 -5.23 -0.05 -10.13
CA LEU A 5 -6.01 -0.13 -8.91
C LEU A 5 -5.08 0.01 -7.72
N ALA A 6 -5.26 1.06 -6.95
CA ALA A 6 -4.46 1.30 -5.77
C ALA A 6 -5.33 1.22 -4.53
N VAL A 7 -4.85 0.56 -3.49
CA VAL A 7 -5.51 0.55 -2.19
C VAL A 7 -4.57 1.16 -1.14
N LEU A 8 -5.13 1.92 -0.22
CA LEU A 8 -4.37 2.45 0.90
C LEU A 8 -4.33 1.40 2.00
N SER A 9 -3.20 0.75 2.09
CA SER A 9 -2.92 -0.26 3.09
C SER A 9 -2.04 0.34 4.19
N SER A 10 -1.19 -0.46 4.77
CA SER A 10 -0.21 -0.03 5.75
C SER A 10 0.95 -1.02 5.74
N LYS A 11 2.15 -0.53 6.00
CA LYS A 11 3.30 -1.38 6.26
C LYS A 11 3.02 -2.36 7.40
N MET A 12 2.13 -2.00 8.32
CA MET A 12 1.71 -2.88 9.41
C MET A 12 0.99 -4.13 8.92
N GLY A 13 0.47 -4.16 7.70
CA GLY A 13 -0.11 -5.34 7.09
C GLY A 13 0.90 -6.34 6.56
N SER A 14 2.18 -5.98 6.52
CA SER A 14 3.23 -6.90 6.05
C SER A 14 3.48 -8.00 7.08
N LEU A 15 3.38 -9.23 6.65
CA LEU A 15 3.70 -10.39 7.48
C LEU A 15 5.21 -10.58 7.56
N SER A 16 5.91 -10.35 6.45
CA SER A 16 7.36 -10.55 6.37
C SER A 16 8.16 -9.51 7.17
N GLU A 17 7.61 -8.31 7.35
CA GLU A 17 8.30 -7.24 8.06
C GLU A 17 7.82 -7.05 9.51
N ARG A 18 6.96 -7.95 9.98
CA ARG A 18 6.41 -7.85 11.33
C ARG A 18 7.45 -8.20 12.37
N GLY A 19 7.72 -7.26 13.29
CA GLY A 19 8.73 -7.42 14.35
C GLY A 19 8.18 -7.36 15.78
N ASN A 20 6.89 -7.04 15.95
CA ASN A 20 6.26 -6.95 17.26
C ASN A 20 4.75 -7.19 17.16
N PRO A 21 4.07 -7.55 18.26
CA PRO A 21 2.63 -7.88 18.22
C PRO A 21 1.68 -6.69 18.40
N THR A 22 2.22 -5.47 18.49
CA THR A 22 1.39 -4.27 18.74
C THR A 22 0.43 -4.03 17.59
N GLY A 23 -0.85 -3.75 17.93
CA GLY A 23 -1.86 -3.44 16.93
C GLY A 23 -2.31 -4.64 16.11
N SER A 24 -2.41 -5.82 16.73
CA SER A 24 -2.69 -7.08 16.02
C SER A 24 -3.96 -7.05 15.17
N LEU A 25 -5.04 -6.42 15.64
CA LEU A 25 -6.29 -6.35 14.87
C LEU A 25 -6.13 -5.43 13.65
N TYR A 26 -5.48 -4.29 13.82
CA TYR A 26 -5.20 -3.39 12.70
C TYR A 26 -4.29 -4.06 11.68
N ARG A 27 -3.23 -4.73 12.14
CA ARG A 27 -2.32 -5.48 11.26
C ARG A 27 -3.07 -6.55 10.47
N ALA A 28 -3.95 -7.29 11.14
CA ALA A 28 -4.76 -8.33 10.50
C ALA A 28 -5.69 -7.73 9.44
N SER A 29 -6.32 -6.58 9.71
CA SER A 29 -7.20 -5.91 8.75
C SER A 29 -6.46 -5.49 7.48
N LYS A 30 -5.26 -4.97 7.61
CA LYS A 30 -4.46 -4.55 6.47
C LYS A 30 -3.87 -5.74 5.70
N ALA A 31 -3.50 -6.80 6.39
CA ALA A 31 -3.09 -8.06 5.76
C ALA A 31 -4.24 -8.67 4.95
N ALA A 32 -5.47 -8.60 5.47
CA ALA A 32 -6.66 -9.06 4.75
C ALA A 32 -6.90 -8.23 3.49
N LEU A 33 -6.76 -6.92 3.58
CA LEU A 33 -6.87 -6.04 2.40
C LEU A 33 -5.82 -6.40 1.34
N ASN A 34 -4.58 -6.63 1.76
CA ASN A 34 -3.51 -7.05 0.87
C ASN A 34 -3.82 -8.38 0.20
N SER A 35 -4.40 -9.33 0.95
CA SER A 35 -4.82 -10.63 0.41
C SER A 35 -5.86 -10.45 -0.70
N VAL A 36 -6.87 -9.63 -0.48
CA VAL A 36 -7.91 -9.34 -1.48
C VAL A 36 -7.29 -8.69 -2.72
N LEU A 37 -6.32 -7.79 -2.53
CA LEU A 37 -5.64 -7.15 -3.66
C LEU A 37 -4.87 -8.16 -4.50
N ILE A 38 -4.20 -9.11 -3.87
CA ILE A 38 -3.48 -10.18 -4.57
C ILE A 38 -4.45 -10.98 -5.44
N ASP A 39 -5.61 -11.36 -4.89
CA ASP A 39 -6.65 -12.07 -5.64
C ASP A 39 -7.17 -11.24 -6.81
N THR A 40 -7.33 -9.94 -6.60
CA THR A 40 -7.79 -9.02 -7.65
C THR A 40 -6.77 -8.97 -8.80
N ALA A 41 -5.49 -8.91 -8.47
CA ALA A 41 -4.45 -8.92 -9.49
C ALA A 41 -4.42 -10.24 -10.26
N LEU A 42 -4.61 -11.36 -9.58
CA LEU A 42 -4.69 -12.67 -10.23
C LEU A 42 -5.89 -12.77 -11.18
N SER A 43 -6.99 -12.09 -10.82
CA SER A 43 -8.21 -12.12 -11.64
C SER A 43 -8.11 -11.21 -12.86
N PHE A 44 -7.49 -10.05 -12.74
CA PHE A 44 -7.55 -8.98 -13.75
C PHE A 44 -6.20 -8.56 -14.33
N GLY A 45 -5.10 -9.04 -13.78
CA GLY A 45 -3.76 -8.64 -14.24
C GLY A 45 -3.51 -8.95 -15.71
N LYS A 46 -3.97 -10.10 -16.17
CA LYS A 46 -3.84 -10.50 -17.58
C LYS A 46 -4.65 -9.62 -18.52
N GLN A 47 -5.64 -8.92 -18.00
CA GLN A 47 -6.46 -7.98 -18.77
C GLN A 47 -5.85 -6.57 -18.79
N GLY A 48 -4.68 -6.39 -18.21
CA GLY A 48 -3.96 -5.13 -18.20
C GLY A 48 -4.10 -4.28 -16.94
N ALA A 49 -4.82 -4.76 -15.92
CA ALA A 49 -4.94 -4.03 -14.66
C ALA A 49 -3.68 -4.26 -13.81
N THR A 50 -3.11 -3.17 -13.30
CA THR A 50 -1.98 -3.21 -12.36
C THR A 50 -2.48 -2.84 -10.98
N CYS A 51 -2.27 -3.71 -9.99
CA CYS A 51 -2.79 -3.54 -8.64
C CYS A 51 -1.66 -3.26 -7.67
N VAL A 52 -1.83 -2.22 -6.84
CA VAL A 52 -0.81 -1.82 -5.87
C VAL A 52 -1.43 -1.55 -4.50
N ALA A 53 -0.79 -2.07 -3.45
CA ALA A 53 -1.06 -1.71 -2.07
C ALA A 53 -0.02 -0.65 -1.67
N LEU A 54 -0.49 0.43 -1.07
CA LEU A 54 0.35 1.57 -0.71
C LEU A 54 0.35 1.82 0.79
N HIS A 55 1.53 2.00 1.35
CA HIS A 55 1.70 2.52 2.71
C HIS A 55 1.88 4.03 2.60
N PRO A 56 0.97 4.83 3.17
CA PRO A 56 1.05 6.29 3.05
C PRO A 56 2.11 6.94 3.93
N GLY A 57 2.79 6.18 4.75
CA GLY A 57 3.67 6.71 5.78
C GLY A 57 2.88 7.06 7.04
N TRP A 58 3.57 7.50 8.08
CA TRP A 58 2.91 8.00 9.29
C TRP A 58 2.58 9.48 9.07
N VAL A 59 1.36 9.73 8.63
CA VAL A 59 0.94 11.04 8.13
C VAL A 59 0.36 11.90 9.25
N ARG A 60 0.68 13.19 9.25
CA ARG A 60 0.11 14.17 10.17
C ARG A 60 -1.33 14.48 9.81
N THR A 61 -2.23 13.70 10.40
CA THR A 61 -3.68 13.87 10.30
C THR A 61 -4.24 13.86 11.72
N ASP A 62 -5.56 14.05 11.86
CA ASP A 62 -6.20 13.93 13.16
C ASP A 62 -5.99 12.53 13.76
N MET A 63 -5.91 11.51 12.93
CA MET A 63 -5.65 10.13 13.38
C MET A 63 -4.17 9.90 13.71
N GLY A 64 -3.24 10.49 12.94
CA GLY A 64 -1.81 10.36 13.17
C GLY A 64 -1.28 11.25 14.29
N GLY A 65 -2.02 12.30 14.63
CA GLY A 65 -1.62 13.27 15.64
C GLY A 65 -0.46 14.16 15.22
N GLY A 66 -0.04 15.05 16.13
CA GLY A 66 1.05 16.00 15.89
C GLY A 66 2.43 15.37 15.87
N ASP A 67 2.58 14.13 16.36
CA ASP A 67 3.85 13.41 16.43
C ASP A 67 4.19 12.65 15.14
N ALA A 68 3.26 12.61 14.18
CA ALA A 68 3.49 11.93 12.91
C ALA A 68 4.58 12.65 12.09
N ASP A 69 5.41 11.88 11.41
CA ASP A 69 6.62 12.39 10.73
C ASP A 69 6.34 13.07 9.39
N LEU A 70 5.17 12.82 8.77
CA LEU A 70 4.98 13.12 7.36
C LEU A 70 3.81 14.08 7.14
N PRO A 71 4.03 15.23 6.45
CA PRO A 71 2.92 16.07 6.03
C PRO A 71 2.01 15.36 5.01
N VAL A 72 0.72 15.67 5.07
CA VAL A 72 -0.27 15.09 4.14
C VAL A 72 0.12 15.33 2.68
N GLU A 73 0.57 16.54 2.37
CA GLU A 73 0.94 16.93 1.01
C GLU A 73 2.09 16.09 0.47
N GLU A 74 3.06 15.79 1.29
CA GLU A 74 4.21 14.98 0.91
C GLU A 74 3.82 13.54 0.67
N SER A 75 2.98 12.98 1.54
CA SER A 75 2.45 11.63 1.36
C SER A 75 1.64 11.52 0.07
N ALA A 76 0.73 12.45 -0.15
CA ALA A 76 -0.13 12.45 -1.34
C ALA A 76 0.68 12.60 -2.62
N ALA A 77 1.66 13.49 -2.63
CA ALA A 77 2.53 13.67 -3.79
C ALA A 77 3.36 12.42 -4.09
N GLY A 78 3.88 11.77 -3.05
CA GLY A 78 4.64 10.53 -3.18
C GLY A 78 3.77 9.38 -3.72
N ILE A 79 2.57 9.23 -3.19
CA ILE A 79 1.62 8.22 -3.66
C ILE A 79 1.29 8.44 -5.14
N ARG A 80 1.00 9.68 -5.52
CA ARG A 80 0.68 10.02 -6.90
C ARG A 80 1.85 9.68 -7.83
N ALA A 81 3.06 10.07 -7.46
CA ALA A 81 4.26 9.79 -8.25
C ALA A 81 4.51 8.28 -8.35
N THR A 82 4.33 7.55 -7.27
CA THR A 82 4.50 6.09 -7.23
C THR A 82 3.51 5.41 -8.18
N ILE A 83 2.25 5.79 -8.14
CA ILE A 83 1.23 5.22 -9.04
C ILE A 83 1.56 5.55 -10.50
N SER A 84 1.91 6.80 -10.78
CA SER A 84 2.23 7.24 -12.15
C SER A 84 3.43 6.52 -12.73
N GLY A 85 4.44 6.24 -11.91
CA GLY A 85 5.66 5.57 -12.35
C GLY A 85 5.61 4.05 -12.30
N LEU A 86 4.49 3.48 -11.86
CA LEU A 86 4.39 2.04 -11.65
C LEU A 86 4.38 1.29 -12.99
N PRO A 87 5.34 0.38 -13.22
CA PRO A 87 5.33 -0.41 -14.45
C PRO A 87 4.18 -1.41 -14.44
N ALA A 88 3.70 -1.77 -15.62
CA ALA A 88 2.65 -2.76 -15.77
C ALA A 88 3.07 -4.08 -15.13
N SER A 89 2.15 -4.73 -14.41
CA SER A 89 2.42 -5.99 -13.74
C SER A 89 1.14 -6.81 -13.68
N GLU A 90 1.26 -8.11 -13.91
CA GLU A 90 0.12 -9.04 -13.75
C GLU A 90 -0.04 -9.50 -12.29
N VAL A 91 0.96 -9.22 -11.46
CA VAL A 91 0.92 -9.56 -10.03
C VAL A 91 0.81 -8.29 -9.20
N ALA A 92 0.18 -8.40 -8.03
CA ALA A 92 0.06 -7.26 -7.12
C ALA A 92 1.45 -6.83 -6.61
N VAL A 93 1.62 -5.53 -6.44
CA VAL A 93 2.84 -4.97 -5.85
C VAL A 93 2.51 -4.22 -4.57
N TYR A 94 3.48 -4.10 -3.69
CA TYR A 94 3.34 -3.47 -2.38
C TYR A 94 4.43 -2.41 -2.24
N ARG A 95 4.05 -1.15 -2.08
CA ARG A 95 4.98 -0.02 -2.12
C ARG A 95 4.75 0.94 -0.96
N ASN A 96 5.85 1.53 -0.50
CA ASN A 96 5.81 2.69 0.37
C ASN A 96 5.42 3.93 -0.47
N TYR A 97 4.99 5.00 0.18
CA TYR A 97 4.59 6.24 -0.51
C TYR A 97 5.70 6.81 -1.39
N ASP A 98 6.96 6.54 -1.07
CA ASP A 98 8.13 7.02 -1.84
C ASP A 98 8.53 6.08 -2.98
N GLY A 99 7.79 5.02 -3.19
CA GLY A 99 8.05 4.04 -4.25
C GLY A 99 8.86 2.83 -3.82
N ALA A 100 9.39 2.81 -2.60
CA ALA A 100 10.18 1.68 -2.11
C ALA A 100 9.32 0.42 -1.97
N GLU A 101 9.90 -0.72 -2.29
CA GLU A 101 9.20 -2.00 -2.16
C GLU A 101 9.03 -2.40 -0.70
N ILE A 102 7.87 -3.00 -0.40
CA ILE A 102 7.57 -3.57 0.91
C ILE A 102 7.33 -5.06 0.70
N GLY A 103 7.87 -5.88 1.58
CA GLY A 103 7.60 -7.32 1.57
C GLY A 103 6.18 -7.61 2.09
N TRP A 104 5.51 -8.57 1.47
CA TRP A 104 4.18 -9.01 1.90
C TRP A 104 4.24 -9.66 3.28
#